data_0f82559673de9f5102bd26579d728410
#
_entry.id   0f82559673de9f5102bd26579d728410
#
_cell.length_a   1.000
_cell.length_b   1.000
_cell.length_c   1.000
_cell.angle_alpha   90.00
_cell.angle_beta   90.00
_cell.angle_gamma   90.00
#
_symmetry.space_group_name_H-M   'P 1'
#
loop_
_entity.id
_entity.type
_entity.pdbx_description
1 polymer ?
#
loop_
_entity_poly.entity_id
_entity_poly.type
_entity_poly.pdbx_seq_one_letter_code
_entity_poly.pdbx_strand_id
1 'polypeptide(L)'
;MKRNNGFSLIEIIIVIAIMAILIAIIAPNLTKYLGKSKTSTDKANLAEVKKQAKLAASNASIDEVPIFNNASTGTCTYVIESTNSGLNVDFSGNGTSQFANILKGVLGDDISTKSKIGNATKISITITGTISGGYDATTKFTN
;
A
#
# COMPACT_ATOMS: atom_id res chain seq x y z
N MET A 1 35.50 22.24 -49.50
CA MET A 1 35.58 20.88 -48.95
C MET A 1 35.17 20.95 -47.46
N LYS A 2 34.04 20.30 -47.09
CA LYS A 2 33.61 20.20 -45.71
C LYS A 2 34.40 19.10 -45.01
N ARG A 3 35.21 19.43 -44.01
CA ARG A 3 35.94 18.45 -43.19
C ARG A 3 34.98 17.83 -42.22
N ASN A 4 34.61 16.57 -42.42
CA ASN A 4 33.89 15.79 -41.44
C ASN A 4 34.89 15.34 -40.37
N ASN A 5 34.86 15.99 -39.20
CA ASN A 5 35.62 15.53 -38.04
C ASN A 5 34.80 14.39 -37.38
N GLY A 6 35.17 13.16 -37.64
CA GLY A 6 34.64 11.99 -36.93
C GLY A 6 35.28 11.89 -35.53
N PHE A 7 34.52 11.35 -34.57
CA PHE A 7 35.03 11.06 -33.22
C PHE A 7 36.16 10.02 -33.29
N SER A 8 37.22 10.25 -32.53
CA SER A 8 38.29 9.29 -32.38
C SER A 8 37.84 8.11 -31.48
N LEU A 9 38.28 6.91 -31.81
CA LEU A 9 38.00 5.71 -30.99
C LEU A 9 38.47 5.87 -29.56
N ILE A 10 39.59 6.58 -29.34
CA ILE A 10 40.13 6.85 -27.99
C ILE A 10 39.21 7.77 -27.16
N GLU A 11 38.56 8.76 -27.79
CA GLU A 11 37.59 9.64 -27.10
C GLU A 11 36.39 8.86 -26.57
N ILE A 12 35.89 7.91 -27.37
CA ILE A 12 34.77 7.07 -26.89
C ILE A 12 35.19 6.15 -25.75
N ILE A 13 36.40 5.55 -25.83
CA ILE A 13 36.90 4.69 -24.74
C ILE A 13 37.06 5.47 -23.45
N ILE A 14 37.58 6.69 -23.49
CA ILE A 14 37.74 7.53 -22.31
C ILE A 14 36.37 7.89 -21.69
N VAL A 15 35.37 8.22 -22.52
CA VAL A 15 34.04 8.55 -22.07
C VAL A 15 33.38 7.37 -21.35
N ILE A 16 33.42 6.17 -21.94
CA ILE A 16 32.82 4.98 -21.29
C ILE A 16 33.58 4.60 -19.99
N ALA A 17 34.91 4.80 -19.95
CA ALA A 17 35.68 4.55 -18.72
C ALA A 17 35.28 5.50 -17.59
N ILE A 18 35.08 6.79 -17.86
CA ILE A 18 34.60 7.76 -16.88
C ILE A 18 33.17 7.42 -16.44
N MET A 19 32.29 7.08 -17.38
CA MET A 19 30.91 6.65 -17.06
C MET A 19 30.89 5.42 -16.15
N ALA A 20 31.74 4.42 -16.41
CA ALA A 20 31.83 3.22 -15.60
C ALA A 20 32.20 3.55 -14.14
N ILE A 21 33.15 4.45 -13.92
CA ILE A 21 33.57 4.89 -12.57
C ILE A 21 32.43 5.62 -11.87
N LEU A 22 31.73 6.53 -12.54
CA LEU A 22 30.63 7.27 -11.98
C LEU A 22 29.45 6.33 -11.60
N ILE A 23 29.11 5.40 -12.45
CA ILE A 23 28.05 4.40 -12.19
C ILE A 23 28.43 3.53 -10.97
N ALA A 24 29.68 3.10 -10.86
CA ALA A 24 30.14 2.26 -9.75
C ALA A 24 29.96 2.94 -8.37
N ILE A 25 30.06 4.26 -8.31
CA ILE A 25 29.84 5.03 -7.08
C ILE A 25 28.35 5.29 -6.80
N ILE A 26 27.58 5.55 -7.85
CA ILE A 26 26.17 5.94 -7.73
C ILE A 26 25.25 4.73 -7.49
N ALA A 27 25.49 3.59 -8.15
CA ALA A 27 24.61 2.43 -8.10
C ALA A 27 24.31 1.92 -6.69
N PRO A 28 25.28 1.73 -5.77
CA PRO A 28 24.96 1.24 -4.42
C PRO A 28 24.15 2.23 -3.58
N ASN A 29 24.31 3.52 -3.82
CA ASN A 29 23.52 4.54 -3.13
C ASN A 29 22.09 4.61 -3.67
N LEU A 30 21.93 4.51 -4.99
CA LEU A 30 20.62 4.52 -5.64
C LEU A 30 19.73 3.37 -5.15
N THR A 31 20.26 2.15 -5.05
CA THR A 31 19.49 1.00 -4.55
C THR A 31 19.00 1.17 -3.12
N LYS A 32 19.81 1.81 -2.24
CA LYS A 32 19.39 2.16 -0.87
C LYS A 32 18.24 3.17 -0.86
N TYR A 33 18.31 4.20 -1.72
CA TYR A 33 17.25 5.21 -1.83
C TYR A 33 15.96 4.61 -2.37
N LEU A 34 16.04 3.74 -3.37
CA LEU A 34 14.88 3.03 -3.92
C LEU A 34 14.23 2.13 -2.86
N GLY A 35 15.01 1.43 -2.04
CA GLY A 35 14.49 0.64 -0.91
C GLY A 35 13.75 1.50 0.10
N LYS A 36 14.31 2.64 0.51
CA LYS A 36 13.65 3.58 1.41
C LYS A 36 12.38 4.17 0.82
N SER A 37 12.39 4.53 -0.47
CA SER A 37 11.22 5.05 -1.17
C SER A 37 10.07 4.05 -1.20
N LYS A 38 10.37 2.79 -1.53
CA LYS A 38 9.38 1.70 -1.49
C LYS A 38 8.78 1.51 -0.10
N THR A 39 9.62 1.49 0.94
CA THR A 39 9.16 1.39 2.34
C THR A 39 8.25 2.55 2.72
N SER A 40 8.60 3.77 2.31
CA SER A 40 7.80 4.95 2.58
C SER A 40 6.44 4.89 1.89
N THR A 41 6.40 4.43 0.64
CA THR A 41 5.15 4.23 -0.11
C THR A 41 4.26 3.19 0.57
N ASP A 42 4.81 2.05 0.99
CA ASP A 42 4.04 1.01 1.67
C ASP A 42 3.46 1.51 3.00
N LYS A 43 4.24 2.27 3.77
CA LYS A 43 3.76 2.90 5.01
C LYS A 43 2.65 3.92 4.75
N ALA A 44 2.77 4.74 3.71
CA ALA A 44 1.76 5.72 3.34
C ALA A 44 0.45 5.04 2.92
N ASN A 45 0.52 3.97 2.12
CA ASN A 45 -0.65 3.18 1.74
C ASN A 45 -1.35 2.57 2.95
N LEU A 46 -0.60 1.95 3.88
CA LEU A 46 -1.19 1.39 5.10
C LEU A 46 -1.81 2.47 5.99
N ALA A 47 -1.19 3.64 6.10
CA ALA A 47 -1.74 4.75 6.88
C ALA A 47 -3.04 5.28 6.28
N GLU A 48 -3.12 5.38 4.95
CA GLU A 48 -4.33 5.81 4.26
C GLU A 48 -5.47 4.80 4.45
N VAL A 49 -5.21 3.50 4.24
CA VAL A 49 -6.19 2.43 4.49
C VAL A 49 -6.66 2.44 5.95
N LYS A 50 -5.74 2.64 6.91
CA LYS A 50 -6.09 2.76 8.33
C LYS A 50 -7.04 3.94 8.59
N LYS A 51 -6.75 5.09 8.02
CA LYS A 51 -7.58 6.30 8.16
C LYS A 51 -8.98 6.08 7.59
N GLN A 52 -9.06 5.50 6.40
CA GLN A 52 -10.32 5.21 5.74
C GLN A 52 -11.12 4.11 6.46
N ALA A 53 -10.46 3.09 7.01
CA ALA A 53 -11.11 2.07 7.83
C ALA A 53 -11.73 2.65 9.12
N LYS A 54 -11.05 3.61 9.75
CA LYS A 54 -11.62 4.34 10.91
C LYS A 54 -12.83 5.19 10.51
N LEU A 55 -12.76 5.86 9.36
CA LEU A 55 -13.90 6.62 8.85
C LEU A 55 -15.08 5.70 8.53
N ALA A 56 -14.85 4.56 7.91
CA ALA A 56 -15.88 3.56 7.65
C ALA A 56 -16.53 3.05 8.94
N ALA A 57 -15.73 2.78 9.98
CA ALA A 57 -16.23 2.35 11.28
C ALA A 57 -17.06 3.44 11.96
N SER A 58 -16.67 4.70 11.85
CA SER A 58 -17.44 5.83 12.36
C SER A 58 -18.78 5.98 11.62
N ASN A 59 -18.77 5.88 10.29
CA ASN A 59 -20.00 5.94 9.50
C ASN A 59 -20.94 4.78 9.82
N ALA A 60 -20.42 3.56 9.93
CA ALA A 60 -21.21 2.41 10.33
C ALA A 60 -21.87 2.58 11.70
N SER A 61 -21.17 3.23 12.65
CA SER A 61 -21.72 3.55 13.97
C SER A 61 -22.84 4.57 13.91
N ILE A 62 -22.78 5.55 13.01
CA ILE A 62 -23.84 6.56 12.81
C ILE A 62 -25.06 5.92 12.15
N ASP A 63 -24.87 5.04 11.18
CA ASP A 63 -25.92 4.38 10.42
C ASP A 63 -26.46 3.12 11.15
N GLU A 64 -26.04 2.86 12.38
CA GLU A 64 -26.39 1.68 13.19
C GLU A 64 -26.06 0.34 12.51
N VAL A 65 -25.11 0.34 11.57
CA VAL A 65 -24.67 -0.88 10.89
C VAL A 65 -23.72 -1.67 11.79
N PRO A 66 -23.99 -2.96 12.07
CA PRO A 66 -23.15 -3.74 12.94
C PRO A 66 -21.79 -4.02 12.30
N ILE A 67 -20.71 -3.59 12.97
CA ILE A 67 -19.33 -3.92 12.58
C ILE A 67 -18.99 -5.35 13.01
N PHE A 68 -19.53 -5.78 14.15
CA PHE A 68 -19.31 -7.09 14.74
C PHE A 68 -20.60 -7.92 14.77
N ASN A 69 -20.50 -9.22 14.45
CA ASN A 69 -21.61 -10.14 14.62
C ASN A 69 -21.88 -10.39 16.11
N ASN A 70 -23.12 -10.12 16.53
CA ASN A 70 -23.64 -10.44 17.88
C ASN A 70 -22.90 -9.82 19.08
N ALA A 71 -22.08 -8.77 18.87
CA ALA A 71 -21.35 -8.16 19.96
C ALA A 71 -21.28 -6.63 19.81
N SER A 72 -21.47 -5.93 20.91
CA SER A 72 -21.24 -4.49 21.01
C SER A 72 -19.76 -4.13 21.11
N THR A 73 -18.90 -5.13 21.30
CA THR A 73 -17.46 -5.00 21.46
C THR A 73 -16.78 -6.17 20.78
N GLY A 74 -15.61 -5.96 20.21
CA GLY A 74 -14.87 -7.08 19.64
C GLY A 74 -13.64 -6.70 18.81
N THR A 75 -13.11 -7.72 18.18
CA THR A 75 -12.06 -7.61 17.19
C THR A 75 -12.48 -8.38 15.95
N CYS A 76 -12.41 -7.75 14.81
CA CYS A 76 -12.62 -8.40 13.53
C CYS A 76 -11.49 -8.04 12.55
N THR A 77 -11.26 -8.92 11.59
CA THR A 77 -10.24 -8.70 10.57
C THR A 77 -10.90 -8.71 9.19
N TYR A 78 -10.70 -7.63 8.46
CA TYR A 78 -11.08 -7.51 7.07
C TYR A 78 -9.82 -7.59 6.21
N VAL A 79 -9.88 -8.37 5.14
CA VAL A 79 -8.77 -8.52 4.19
C VAL A 79 -9.21 -7.93 2.87
N ILE A 80 -8.48 -6.94 2.40
CA ILE A 80 -8.74 -6.29 1.13
C ILE A 80 -7.72 -6.71 0.09
N GLU A 81 -8.19 -6.95 -1.12
CA GLU A 81 -7.37 -7.30 -2.27
C GLU A 81 -7.86 -6.54 -3.51
N SER A 82 -6.95 -5.83 -4.18
CA SER A 82 -7.26 -5.20 -5.47
C SER A 82 -7.18 -6.25 -6.57
N THR A 83 -8.29 -6.48 -7.25
CA THR A 83 -8.41 -7.42 -8.35
C THR A 83 -8.71 -6.69 -9.66
N ASN A 84 -8.66 -7.39 -10.78
CA ASN A 84 -9.05 -6.82 -12.09
C ASN A 84 -10.53 -6.42 -12.17
N SER A 85 -11.36 -6.90 -11.23
CA SER A 85 -12.79 -6.62 -11.15
C SER A 85 -13.14 -5.61 -10.06
N GLY A 86 -12.14 -4.91 -9.51
CA GLY A 86 -12.28 -3.93 -8.42
C GLY A 86 -11.78 -4.47 -7.07
N LEU A 87 -12.09 -3.76 -6.00
CA LEU A 87 -11.67 -4.13 -4.65
C LEU A 87 -12.52 -5.29 -4.11
N ASN A 88 -11.86 -6.38 -3.72
CA ASN A 88 -12.48 -7.46 -2.95
C ASN A 88 -12.24 -7.23 -1.45
N VAL A 89 -13.26 -7.47 -0.63
CA VAL A 89 -13.19 -7.36 0.83
C VAL A 89 -13.72 -8.65 1.44
N ASP A 90 -12.82 -9.46 1.96
CA ASP A 90 -13.13 -10.64 2.75
C ASP A 90 -13.04 -10.30 4.24
N PHE A 91 -13.75 -11.04 5.08
CA PHE A 91 -13.68 -10.84 6.52
C PHE A 91 -13.62 -12.16 7.28
N SER A 92 -13.02 -12.12 8.46
CA SER A 92 -12.89 -13.26 9.36
C SER A 92 -13.17 -12.86 10.82
N GLY A 93 -13.49 -13.84 11.63
CA GLY A 93 -13.88 -13.61 13.02
C GLY A 93 -15.30 -13.05 13.13
N ASN A 94 -15.49 -12.03 13.93
CA ASN A 94 -16.80 -11.40 14.20
C ASN A 94 -17.18 -10.30 13.19
N GLY A 95 -16.54 -10.24 12.01
CA GLY A 95 -16.87 -9.25 10.99
C GLY A 95 -18.26 -9.47 10.36
N THR A 96 -18.79 -8.44 9.73
CA THR A 96 -20.08 -8.47 9.04
C THR A 96 -19.93 -8.13 7.55
N SER A 97 -20.80 -8.71 6.72
CA SER A 97 -20.86 -8.40 5.28
C SER A 97 -21.35 -6.97 5.01
N GLN A 98 -22.21 -6.44 5.88
CA GLN A 98 -22.70 -5.07 5.78
C GLN A 98 -21.56 -4.07 5.95
N PHE A 99 -20.73 -4.25 6.98
CA PHE A 99 -19.56 -3.39 7.17
C PHE A 99 -18.51 -3.59 6.06
N ALA A 100 -18.32 -4.81 5.55
CA ALA A 100 -17.44 -5.05 4.40
C ALA A 100 -17.84 -4.22 3.17
N ASN A 101 -19.16 -4.07 2.92
CA ASN A 101 -19.67 -3.23 1.84
C ASN A 101 -19.42 -1.74 2.08
N ILE A 102 -19.62 -1.25 3.32
CA ILE A 102 -19.29 0.14 3.68
C ILE A 102 -17.80 0.39 3.51
N LEU A 103 -16.96 -0.52 3.99
CA LEU A 103 -15.51 -0.43 3.87
C LEU A 103 -15.09 -0.38 2.40
N LYS A 104 -15.66 -1.22 1.56
CA LYS A 104 -15.42 -1.21 0.10
C LYS A 104 -15.81 0.13 -0.53
N GLY A 105 -16.96 0.67 -0.17
CA GLY A 105 -17.43 1.97 -0.68
C GLY A 105 -16.54 3.14 -0.26
N VAL A 106 -16.04 3.12 0.98
CA VAL A 106 -15.14 4.19 1.50
C VAL A 106 -13.75 4.09 0.90
N LEU A 107 -13.21 2.87 0.75
CA LEU A 107 -11.87 2.64 0.21
C LEU A 107 -11.79 2.97 -1.28
N GLY A 108 -12.87 2.70 -2.05
CA GLY A 108 -12.86 2.83 -3.51
C GLY A 108 -11.96 1.79 -4.19
N ASP A 109 -11.93 1.83 -5.52
CA ASP A 109 -11.19 0.85 -6.31
C ASP A 109 -9.72 1.22 -6.56
N ASP A 110 -9.31 2.45 -6.22
CA ASP A 110 -7.97 2.99 -6.52
C ASP A 110 -6.90 2.63 -5.49
N ILE A 111 -7.25 1.94 -4.41
CA ILE A 111 -6.30 1.57 -3.36
C ILE A 111 -5.35 0.48 -3.84
N SER A 112 -4.05 0.77 -3.72
CA SER A 112 -3.02 -0.23 -3.98
C SER A 112 -2.84 -1.16 -2.78
N THR A 113 -3.24 -2.42 -2.94
CA THR A 113 -3.05 -3.45 -1.91
C THR A 113 -1.72 -4.19 -2.02
N LYS A 114 -0.96 -3.95 -3.11
CA LYS A 114 0.32 -4.60 -3.36
C LYS A 114 1.47 -3.89 -2.65
N SER A 115 2.24 -4.62 -1.86
CA SER A 115 3.48 -4.12 -1.28
C SER A 115 4.53 -3.83 -2.37
N LYS A 116 5.29 -2.75 -2.19
CA LYS A 116 6.42 -2.38 -3.08
C LYS A 116 7.72 -3.08 -2.68
N ILE A 117 7.79 -3.63 -1.47
CA ILE A 117 9.01 -4.29 -0.95
C ILE A 117 8.88 -5.82 -1.03
N GLY A 118 7.72 -6.35 -0.67
CA GLY A 118 7.46 -7.78 -0.58
C GLY A 118 6.53 -8.31 -1.67
N ASN A 119 6.15 -9.57 -1.53
CA ASN A 119 5.21 -10.25 -2.43
C ASN A 119 3.75 -10.17 -1.95
N ALA A 120 3.50 -9.42 -0.88
CA ALA A 120 2.15 -9.29 -0.35
C ALA A 120 1.23 -8.57 -1.34
N THR A 121 0.06 -9.13 -1.57
CA THR A 121 -0.94 -8.64 -2.52
C THR A 121 -2.19 -8.12 -1.84
N LYS A 122 -2.31 -8.34 -0.53
CA LYS A 122 -3.48 -8.01 0.29
C LYS A 122 -3.11 -7.11 1.45
N ILE A 123 -4.08 -6.38 1.98
CA ILE A 123 -3.95 -5.64 3.23
C ILE A 123 -4.96 -6.19 4.23
N SER A 124 -4.49 -6.59 5.39
CA SER A 124 -5.32 -6.98 6.53
C SER A 124 -5.60 -5.76 7.38
N ILE A 125 -6.88 -5.50 7.66
CA ILE A 125 -7.38 -4.43 8.50
C ILE A 125 -8.01 -5.09 9.73
N THR A 126 -7.42 -4.89 10.89
CA THR A 126 -7.99 -5.38 12.15
C THR A 126 -8.66 -4.21 12.87
N ILE A 127 -9.95 -4.30 13.09
CA ILE A 127 -10.76 -3.31 13.80
C ILE A 127 -11.04 -3.84 15.20
N THR A 128 -10.77 -3.03 16.19
CA THR A 128 -11.04 -3.28 17.59
C THR A 128 -11.80 -2.11 18.19
N GLY A 129 -12.77 -2.38 19.05
CA GLY A 129 -13.46 -1.30 19.72
C GLY A 129 -14.80 -1.67 20.30
N THR A 130 -15.51 -0.63 20.73
CA THR A 130 -16.86 -0.71 21.27
C THR A 130 -17.72 0.40 20.66
N ILE A 131 -19.02 0.18 20.58
CA ILE A 131 -19.96 1.20 20.08
C ILE A 131 -19.87 2.48 20.91
N SER A 132 -19.67 2.36 22.23
CA SER A 132 -19.59 3.52 23.15
C SER A 132 -18.16 4.06 23.34
N GLY A 133 -17.13 3.25 23.10
CA GLY A 133 -15.72 3.62 23.32
C GLY A 133 -14.97 4.04 22.08
N GLY A 134 -15.61 3.95 20.91
CA GLY A 134 -14.97 4.21 19.63
C GLY A 134 -14.18 3.03 19.08
N TYR A 135 -13.71 3.18 17.84
CA TYR A 135 -13.02 2.13 17.11
C TYR A 135 -11.57 2.50 16.82
N ASP A 136 -10.68 1.53 16.96
CA ASP A 136 -9.31 1.62 16.44
C ASP A 136 -9.11 0.63 15.31
N ALA A 137 -8.22 0.96 14.39
CA ALA A 137 -7.87 0.11 13.28
C ALA A 137 -6.36 -0.06 13.19
N THR A 138 -5.92 -1.27 12.90
CA THR A 138 -4.53 -1.56 12.54
C THR A 138 -4.48 -2.18 11.17
N THR A 139 -3.43 -1.87 10.41
CA THR A 139 -3.27 -2.32 9.03
C THR A 139 -1.91 -2.95 8.82
N LYS A 140 -1.86 -4.03 8.07
CA LYS A 140 -0.61 -4.68 7.66
C LYS A 140 -0.77 -5.33 6.28
N PHE A 141 0.31 -5.44 5.53
CA PHE A 141 0.35 -6.27 4.34
C PHE A 141 0.31 -7.76 4.71
N THR A 142 -0.39 -8.56 3.88
CA THR A 142 -0.51 -10.01 4.00
C THR A 142 -0.52 -10.68 2.63
N ASN A 143 -0.29 -11.96 2.58
CA ASN A 143 -0.37 -12.78 1.36
C ASN A 143 -1.76 -13.38 1.21
#